data_8a4ddc611c0f770f17ba3827366f7a52
#
_entry.id   8a4ddc611c0f770f17ba3827366f7a52
#
_cell.length_a   1.000
_cell.length_b   1.000
_cell.length_c   1.000
_cell.angle_alpha   90.00
_cell.angle_beta   90.00
_cell.angle_gamma   90.00
#
_symmetry.space_group_name_H-M   'P 1'
#
loop_
_entity.id
_entity.type
_entity.pdbx_description
1 polymer ?
#
loop_
_entity_poly.entity_id
_entity_poly.type
_entity_poly.pdbx_seq_one_letter_code
_entity_poly.pdbx_strand_id
1 'polypeptide(L)'
;MRYLLFLSLVLVCFSCNSFIAEEHTTDSVIQAKAAQSASEKIMPRVDTMCYEHISGDDIYTYRLVRDSNLVAGTAVYDHFEKDDSRGALKGVITGDIMHLWYEFHSEGVNSVSEKYFKISADGITEGIGAFNVRGDTSYFTDTAAINYNGGLFYKRINCN
;
A
#
# COMPACT_ATOMS: atom_id res chain seq x y z
N MET A 1 12.19 58.49 -9.03
CA MET A 1 11.44 58.51 -10.31
C MET A 1 10.36 57.48 -10.15
N ARG A 2 9.21 57.89 -9.74
CA ARG A 2 8.09 58.49 -10.44
C ARG A 2 7.18 57.43 -11.07
N TYR A 3 5.98 57.29 -10.40
CA TYR A 3 4.61 57.12 -10.94
C TYR A 3 4.23 55.72 -11.48
N LEU A 4 3.05 55.15 -11.33
CA LEU A 4 1.70 55.70 -11.09
C LEU A 4 0.77 54.56 -10.62
N LEU A 5 -0.11 54.93 -9.72
CA LEU A 5 -1.38 54.35 -9.32
C LEU A 5 -2.30 54.08 -10.53
N PHE A 6 -3.00 52.96 -10.52
CA PHE A 6 -4.34 52.89 -11.07
C PHE A 6 -5.28 52.13 -10.14
N LEU A 7 -6.06 52.89 -9.47
CA LEU A 7 -7.26 52.57 -8.73
C LEU A 7 -8.40 52.45 -9.76
N SER A 8 -9.08 51.33 -9.86
CA SER A 8 -10.36 51.27 -10.56
C SER A 8 -11.38 50.55 -9.69
N LEU A 9 -12.19 51.40 -9.11
CA LEU A 9 -13.44 51.16 -8.40
C LEU A 9 -14.53 50.92 -9.43
N VAL A 10 -15.23 49.77 -9.41
CA VAL A 10 -16.53 49.64 -10.08
C VAL A 10 -17.55 49.11 -9.09
N LEU A 11 -18.52 49.93 -8.95
CA LEU A 11 -19.66 49.93 -8.05
C LEU A 11 -20.87 49.27 -8.73
N VAL A 12 -21.67 48.53 -7.92
CA VAL A 12 -23.14 48.40 -7.96
C VAL A 12 -23.81 47.64 -9.09
N CYS A 13 -24.63 46.64 -8.76
CA CYS A 13 -26.08 46.83 -8.82
C CYS A 13 -26.83 45.75 -8.05
N PHE A 14 -27.52 46.17 -7.00
CA PHE A 14 -28.67 45.47 -6.41
C PHE A 14 -29.82 45.47 -7.42
N SER A 15 -30.45 44.34 -7.60
CA SER A 15 -31.80 44.29 -8.16
C SER A 15 -32.60 43.22 -7.44
N CYS A 16 -33.39 43.68 -6.47
CA CYS A 16 -34.55 42.97 -5.95
C CYS A 16 -35.61 42.93 -7.06
N ASN A 17 -36.16 41.76 -7.32
CA ASN A 17 -37.48 41.69 -7.94
C ASN A 17 -38.34 40.69 -7.18
N SER A 18 -39.25 41.24 -6.38
CA SER A 18 -40.37 40.54 -5.80
C SER A 18 -41.44 40.41 -6.88
N PHE A 19 -41.95 39.18 -7.10
CA PHE A 19 -43.23 39.02 -7.77
C PHE A 19 -44.09 38.01 -7.01
N ILE A 20 -45.34 38.42 -6.83
CA ILE A 20 -46.40 37.92 -5.99
C ILE A 20 -47.09 36.76 -6.70
N ALA A 21 -47.48 35.78 -5.91
CA ALA A 21 -48.50 34.72 -5.98
C ALA A 21 -49.41 34.64 -7.23
N GLU A 22 -49.58 33.43 -7.72
CA GLU A 22 -50.90 32.92 -8.11
C GLU A 22 -50.97 31.41 -7.90
N GLU A 23 -52.01 31.02 -7.21
CA GLU A 23 -52.41 29.70 -6.80
C GLU A 23 -53.05 28.98 -8.01
N HIS A 24 -52.51 27.82 -8.41
CA HIS A 24 -53.29 26.88 -9.23
C HIS A 24 -52.99 25.46 -8.79
N THR A 25 -53.96 24.89 -8.11
CA THR A 25 -54.08 23.48 -7.79
C THR A 25 -54.15 22.68 -9.07
N THR A 26 -53.25 21.75 -9.26
CA THR A 26 -53.54 20.52 -10.00
C THR A 26 -52.64 19.37 -9.49
N ASP A 27 -53.32 18.34 -9.03
CA ASP A 27 -52.83 17.07 -8.59
C ASP A 27 -51.90 16.45 -9.63
N SER A 28 -50.65 16.18 -9.24
CA SER A 28 -49.80 15.22 -9.92
C SER A 28 -48.89 14.57 -8.92
N VAL A 29 -49.23 13.37 -8.58
CA VAL A 29 -48.43 12.42 -7.82
C VAL A 29 -47.09 12.22 -8.55
N ILE A 30 -46.08 12.98 -8.17
CA ILE A 30 -44.70 12.67 -8.54
C ILE A 30 -44.14 11.86 -7.37
N GLN A 31 -44.06 10.56 -7.56
CA GLN A 31 -43.32 9.66 -6.73
C GLN A 31 -41.86 10.17 -6.67
N ALA A 32 -41.50 10.78 -5.55
CA ALA A 32 -40.15 11.00 -5.18
C ALA A 32 -39.50 9.62 -4.96
N LYS A 33 -38.90 9.11 -6.01
CA LYS A 33 -37.97 7.96 -5.94
C LYS A 33 -36.81 8.43 -5.08
N ALA A 34 -36.89 8.14 -3.79
CA ALA A 34 -35.78 8.31 -2.87
C ALA A 34 -34.61 7.49 -3.44
N ALA A 35 -33.63 8.19 -4.02
CA ALA A 35 -32.35 7.61 -4.29
C ALA A 35 -31.74 7.23 -2.94
N GLN A 36 -31.96 5.99 -2.53
CA GLN A 36 -31.15 5.36 -1.51
C GLN A 36 -29.74 5.27 -2.06
N SER A 37 -28.93 6.29 -1.78
CA SER A 37 -27.49 6.16 -1.81
C SER A 37 -27.15 5.12 -0.74
N ALA A 38 -27.11 3.87 -1.16
CA ALA A 38 -26.48 2.83 -0.38
C ALA A 38 -25.02 3.28 -0.20
N SER A 39 -24.72 3.81 0.98
CA SER A 39 -23.35 3.94 1.46
C SER A 39 -22.82 2.51 1.56
N GLU A 40 -22.22 2.05 0.48
CA GLU A 40 -21.47 0.81 0.45
C GLU A 40 -20.35 0.98 1.47
N LYS A 41 -20.57 0.39 2.65
CA LYS A 41 -19.55 0.29 3.68
C LYS A 41 -18.39 -0.48 3.06
N ILE A 42 -17.40 0.25 2.55
CA ILE A 42 -16.15 -0.33 2.06
C ILE A 42 -15.54 -1.06 3.26
N MET A 43 -15.81 -2.36 3.35
CA MET A 43 -15.07 -3.21 4.28
C MET A 43 -13.61 -3.17 3.83
N PRO A 44 -12.67 -2.92 4.73
CA PRO A 44 -11.25 -3.03 4.40
C PRO A 44 -11.03 -4.42 3.80
N ARG A 45 -10.56 -4.45 2.56
CA ARG A 45 -10.31 -5.70 1.84
C ARG A 45 -9.00 -6.28 2.37
N VAL A 46 -9.14 -7.14 3.38
CA VAL A 46 -8.01 -7.92 3.87
C VAL A 46 -7.72 -9.01 2.84
N ASP A 47 -6.55 -8.96 2.23
CA ASP A 47 -6.08 -9.94 1.25
C ASP A 47 -4.92 -10.75 1.83
N THR A 48 -4.99 -12.06 1.69
CA THR A 48 -3.90 -12.96 2.08
C THR A 48 -3.11 -13.35 0.84
N MET A 49 -1.81 -13.15 0.88
CA MET A 49 -0.87 -13.40 -0.20
C MET A 49 0.17 -14.41 0.25
N CYS A 50 0.36 -15.46 -0.53
CA CYS A 50 1.38 -16.46 -0.27
C CYS A 50 2.34 -16.56 -1.45
N TYR A 51 3.64 -16.67 -1.12
CA TYR A 51 4.70 -16.72 -2.11
C TYR A 51 5.72 -17.78 -1.73
N GLU A 52 6.32 -18.42 -2.73
CA GLU A 52 7.29 -19.49 -2.57
C GLU A 52 8.43 -19.34 -3.57
N HIS A 53 9.64 -19.61 -3.11
CA HIS A 53 10.83 -19.80 -3.93
C HIS A 53 11.45 -21.16 -3.59
N ILE A 54 11.74 -21.96 -4.60
CA ILE A 54 12.41 -23.26 -4.46
C ILE A 54 13.73 -23.20 -5.22
N SER A 55 14.82 -23.55 -4.56
CA SER A 55 16.16 -23.62 -5.14
C SER A 55 16.86 -24.90 -4.70
N GLY A 56 16.82 -25.92 -5.54
CA GLY A 56 17.24 -27.26 -5.14
C GLY A 56 16.33 -27.82 -4.05
N ASP A 57 16.91 -28.14 -2.89
CA ASP A 57 16.18 -28.63 -1.72
C ASP A 57 15.82 -27.51 -0.72
N ASP A 58 16.24 -26.26 -0.97
CA ASP A 58 15.88 -25.09 -0.15
C ASP A 58 14.48 -24.59 -0.53
N ILE A 59 13.65 -24.27 0.48
CA ILE A 59 12.28 -23.75 0.29
C ILE A 59 12.10 -22.49 1.13
N TYR A 60 11.80 -21.40 0.46
CA TYR A 60 11.54 -20.09 1.10
C TYR A 60 10.08 -19.70 0.88
N THR A 61 9.36 -19.43 1.97
CA THR A 61 7.92 -19.09 1.91
C THR A 61 7.60 -17.80 2.63
N TYR A 62 6.64 -17.06 2.06
CA TYR A 62 6.05 -15.87 2.67
C TYR A 62 4.54 -16.05 2.76
N ARG A 63 3.98 -15.78 3.93
CA ARG A 63 2.54 -15.68 4.14
C ARG A 63 2.24 -14.29 4.69
N LEU A 64 1.60 -13.45 3.87
CA LEU A 64 1.38 -12.05 4.13
C LEU A 64 -0.12 -11.74 4.16
N VAL A 65 -0.52 -10.87 5.06
CA VAL A 65 -1.86 -10.29 5.14
C VAL A 65 -1.73 -8.80 4.83
N ARG A 66 -2.47 -8.35 3.85
CA ARG A 66 -2.54 -6.96 3.43
C ARG A 66 -3.85 -6.33 3.88
N ASP A 67 -3.75 -5.18 4.54
CA ASP A 67 -4.86 -4.26 4.82
C ASP A 67 -4.52 -2.88 4.26
N SER A 68 -5.20 -2.50 3.20
CA SER A 68 -4.91 -1.27 2.46
C SER A 68 -3.45 -1.25 1.93
N ASN A 69 -2.58 -0.43 2.50
CA ASN A 69 -1.16 -0.40 2.20
C ASN A 69 -0.28 -1.08 3.27
N LEU A 70 -0.86 -1.48 4.38
CA LEU A 70 -0.14 -2.17 5.45
C LEU A 70 -0.01 -3.66 5.13
N VAL A 71 1.14 -4.23 5.48
CA VAL A 71 1.42 -5.65 5.33
C VAL A 71 2.02 -6.19 6.60
N ALA A 72 1.50 -7.34 7.04
CA ALA A 72 2.07 -8.11 8.13
C ALA A 72 2.04 -9.61 7.77
N GLY A 73 2.92 -10.40 8.37
CA GLY A 73 2.93 -11.83 8.10
C GLY A 73 4.14 -12.55 8.65
N THR A 74 4.48 -13.66 8.01
CA THR A 74 5.62 -14.49 8.39
C THR A 74 6.42 -14.93 7.15
N ALA A 75 7.74 -15.14 7.34
CA ALA A 75 8.57 -15.82 6.39
C ALA A 75 9.25 -17.03 7.06
N VAL A 76 9.47 -18.05 6.26
CA VAL A 76 10.24 -19.25 6.61
C VAL A 76 11.27 -19.45 5.50
N TYR A 77 12.52 -19.59 5.91
CA TYR A 77 13.63 -20.01 5.07
C TYR A 77 14.06 -21.40 5.57
N ASP A 78 13.57 -22.41 4.90
CA ASP A 78 13.89 -23.81 5.14
C ASP A 78 15.10 -24.18 4.27
N HIS A 79 16.24 -24.35 4.90
CA HIS A 79 17.50 -24.65 4.24
C HIS A 79 17.83 -26.13 4.38
N PHE A 80 18.15 -26.75 3.26
CA PHE A 80 18.69 -28.10 3.29
C PHE A 80 20.07 -28.12 3.99
N GLU A 81 20.22 -28.96 5.00
CA GLU A 81 21.47 -29.15 5.78
C GLU A 81 21.99 -27.91 6.54
N LYS A 82 21.14 -26.89 6.78
CA LYS A 82 21.46 -25.69 7.57
C LYS A 82 20.32 -25.37 8.52
N ASP A 83 20.59 -24.45 9.45
CA ASP A 83 19.56 -23.97 10.35
C ASP A 83 18.50 -23.15 9.61
N ASP A 84 17.24 -23.49 9.87
CA ASP A 84 16.09 -22.76 9.37
C ASP A 84 16.01 -21.37 10.01
N SER A 85 15.51 -20.42 9.25
CA SER A 85 15.15 -19.11 9.77
C SER A 85 13.66 -18.87 9.63
N ARG A 86 13.03 -18.45 10.72
CA ARG A 86 11.60 -18.14 10.75
C ARG A 86 11.39 -16.85 11.50
N GLY A 87 10.51 -15.98 10.97
CA GLY A 87 10.27 -14.71 11.62
C GLY A 87 9.00 -14.01 11.16
N ALA A 88 8.72 -12.90 11.85
CA ALA A 88 7.62 -12.02 11.56
C ALA A 88 8.01 -10.95 10.54
N LEU A 89 7.04 -10.55 9.74
CA LEU A 89 7.16 -9.49 8.74
C LEU A 89 6.15 -8.41 9.02
N LYS A 90 6.56 -7.16 8.87
CA LYS A 90 5.68 -5.99 8.89
C LYS A 90 6.22 -4.89 8.00
N GLY A 91 5.32 -4.17 7.34
CA GLY A 91 5.72 -3.06 6.46
C GLY A 91 4.59 -2.50 5.64
N VAL A 92 4.93 -1.98 4.48
CA VAL A 92 4.00 -1.25 3.61
C VAL A 92 4.18 -1.58 2.13
N ILE A 93 3.11 -1.37 1.36
CA ILE A 93 3.15 -1.39 -0.11
C ILE A 93 2.93 0.03 -0.61
N THR A 94 3.82 0.49 -1.50
CA THR A 94 3.71 1.77 -2.19
C THR A 94 3.88 1.54 -3.69
N GLY A 95 2.80 1.71 -4.45
CA GLY A 95 2.79 1.34 -5.86
C GLY A 95 3.02 -0.17 -6.05
N ASP A 96 4.06 -0.52 -6.77
CA ASP A 96 4.50 -1.90 -7.01
C ASP A 96 5.67 -2.34 -6.12
N ILE A 97 6.05 -1.54 -5.14
CA ILE A 97 7.12 -1.84 -4.19
C ILE A 97 6.53 -2.20 -2.82
N MET A 98 6.96 -3.33 -2.29
CA MET A 98 6.68 -3.78 -0.94
C MET A 98 7.95 -3.66 -0.10
N HIS A 99 7.90 -2.86 0.96
CA HIS A 99 8.97 -2.64 1.92
C HIS A 99 8.60 -3.32 3.24
N LEU A 100 9.42 -4.25 3.70
CA LEU A 100 9.19 -5.06 4.89
C LEU A 100 10.40 -5.03 5.83
N TRP A 101 10.11 -5.14 7.12
CA TRP A 101 11.06 -5.50 8.16
C TRP A 101 10.83 -6.94 8.56
N TYR A 102 11.86 -7.76 8.47
CA TYR A 102 11.89 -9.17 8.85
C TYR A 102 12.57 -9.32 10.20
N GLU A 103 11.79 -9.61 11.24
CA GLU A 103 12.26 -9.89 12.59
C GLU A 103 12.35 -11.42 12.74
N PHE A 104 13.54 -11.96 12.91
CA PHE A 104 13.75 -13.40 12.95
C PHE A 104 14.71 -13.81 14.06
N HIS A 105 14.61 -15.08 14.42
CA HIS A 105 15.51 -15.74 15.35
C HIS A 105 16.31 -16.79 14.60
N SER A 106 17.61 -16.74 14.70
CA SER A 106 18.54 -17.72 14.14
C SER A 106 19.76 -17.87 15.04
N GLU A 107 20.22 -19.08 15.25
CA GLU A 107 21.41 -19.39 16.07
C GLU A 107 21.40 -18.74 17.49
N GLY A 108 20.22 -18.64 18.10
CA GLY A 108 20.09 -18.05 19.44
C GLY A 108 20.11 -16.51 19.48
N VAL A 109 20.13 -15.83 18.34
CA VAL A 109 20.16 -14.36 18.21
C VAL A 109 18.91 -13.85 17.52
N ASN A 110 18.33 -12.77 18.03
CA ASN A 110 17.30 -12.02 17.34
C ASN A 110 17.96 -11.01 16.40
N SER A 111 17.48 -10.99 15.17
CA SER A 111 17.95 -10.08 14.13
C SER A 111 16.80 -9.45 13.37
N VAL A 112 17.05 -8.27 12.81
CA VAL A 112 16.08 -7.55 11.95
C VAL A 112 16.74 -7.28 10.60
N SER A 113 16.04 -7.60 9.53
CA SER A 113 16.51 -7.33 8.17
C SER A 113 15.49 -6.54 7.38
N GLU A 114 15.95 -5.49 6.75
CA GLU A 114 15.16 -4.73 5.80
C GLU A 114 15.04 -5.50 4.48
N LYS A 115 13.84 -5.57 3.93
CA LYS A 115 13.51 -6.28 2.71
C LYS A 115 12.70 -5.39 1.76
N TYR A 116 13.08 -5.37 0.51
CA TYR A 116 12.31 -4.74 -0.56
C TYR A 116 11.95 -5.77 -1.62
N PHE A 117 10.71 -5.70 -2.09
CA PHE A 117 10.24 -6.57 -3.18
C PHE A 117 9.53 -5.73 -4.23
N LYS A 118 9.76 -6.06 -5.50
CA LYS A 118 8.96 -5.59 -6.61
C LYS A 118 7.82 -6.57 -6.86
N ILE A 119 6.59 -6.06 -6.84
CA ILE A 119 5.37 -6.87 -7.02
C ILE A 119 5.06 -6.98 -8.52
N SER A 120 4.70 -8.18 -8.96
CA SER A 120 4.20 -8.48 -10.30
C SER A 120 2.91 -9.31 -10.23
N ALA A 121 2.29 -9.60 -11.36
CA ALA A 121 1.10 -10.46 -11.42
C ALA A 121 1.40 -11.88 -10.90
N ASP A 122 2.59 -12.40 -11.19
CA ASP A 122 2.96 -13.79 -10.94
C ASP A 122 3.69 -14.01 -9.61
N GLY A 123 4.12 -12.94 -8.94
CA GLY A 123 4.89 -13.04 -7.69
C GLY A 123 5.57 -11.76 -7.26
N ILE A 124 6.62 -11.92 -6.47
CA ILE A 124 7.45 -10.84 -5.98
C ILE A 124 8.93 -11.13 -6.26
N THR A 125 9.70 -10.09 -6.61
CA THR A 125 11.15 -10.20 -6.82
C THR A 125 11.88 -9.43 -5.73
N GLU A 126 12.79 -10.08 -5.03
CA GLU A 126 13.59 -9.47 -3.97
C GLU A 126 14.55 -8.42 -4.52
N GLY A 127 14.66 -7.30 -3.83
CA GLY A 127 15.61 -6.24 -4.14
C GLY A 127 17.01 -6.58 -3.64
N ILE A 128 18.02 -6.28 -4.46
CA ILE A 128 19.43 -6.45 -4.12
C ILE A 128 20.11 -5.09 -4.02
N GLY A 129 20.94 -4.89 -3.01
CA GLY A 129 21.68 -3.64 -2.83
C GLY A 129 22.74 -3.75 -1.74
N ALA A 130 23.46 -2.67 -1.50
CA ALA A 130 24.41 -2.59 -0.41
C ALA A 130 23.71 -2.43 0.94
N PHE A 131 24.17 -3.14 1.94
CA PHE A 131 23.65 -3.11 3.30
C PHE A 131 24.61 -2.45 4.28
N ASN A 132 24.04 -1.77 5.28
CA ASN A 132 24.67 -1.40 6.52
C ASN A 132 24.10 -2.22 7.67
N VAL A 133 24.88 -2.35 8.75
CA VAL A 133 24.46 -3.04 9.97
C VAL A 133 24.62 -2.10 11.16
N ARG A 134 23.55 -1.98 11.98
CA ARG A 134 23.58 -1.28 13.26
C ARG A 134 22.97 -2.17 14.33
N GLY A 135 23.79 -2.67 15.24
CA GLY A 135 23.38 -3.63 16.26
C GLY A 135 22.92 -4.94 15.62
N ASP A 136 21.68 -5.31 15.86
CA ASP A 136 21.00 -6.49 15.33
C ASP A 136 20.26 -6.24 14.01
N THR A 137 20.31 -5.01 13.48
CA THR A 137 19.51 -4.59 12.32
C THR A 137 20.38 -4.36 11.09
N SER A 138 20.05 -5.05 9.99
CA SER A 138 20.59 -4.80 8.65
C SER A 138 19.58 -4.03 7.80
N TYR A 139 20.06 -3.00 7.09
CA TYR A 139 19.24 -2.11 6.26
C TYR A 139 19.99 -1.66 5.02
N PHE A 140 19.25 -1.31 3.95
CA PHE A 140 19.83 -0.84 2.70
C PHE A 140 20.53 0.53 2.90
N THR A 141 21.74 0.65 2.38
CA THR A 141 22.51 1.90 2.44
C THR A 141 21.89 2.99 1.55
N ASP A 142 21.37 2.59 0.39
CA ASP A 142 20.72 3.47 -0.59
C ASP A 142 19.54 2.72 -1.22
N THR A 143 18.32 3.12 -0.83
CA THR A 143 17.09 2.50 -1.32
C THR A 143 16.79 2.85 -2.79
N ALA A 144 17.33 3.95 -3.31
CA ALA A 144 17.19 4.31 -4.72
C ALA A 144 18.07 3.45 -5.65
N ALA A 145 19.14 2.85 -5.11
CA ALA A 145 20.04 1.96 -5.83
C ALA A 145 19.63 0.48 -5.79
N ILE A 146 18.48 0.15 -5.20
CA ILE A 146 18.00 -1.23 -5.14
C ILE A 146 17.72 -1.75 -6.54
N ASN A 147 18.33 -2.88 -6.88
CA ASN A 147 18.18 -3.55 -8.16
C ASN A 147 17.30 -4.82 -7.99
N TYR A 148 16.27 -4.94 -8.82
CA TYR A 148 15.37 -6.10 -8.84
C TYR A 148 15.72 -7.11 -9.96
N ASN A 149 16.66 -6.76 -10.87
CA ASN A 149 17.09 -7.63 -11.96
C ASN A 149 18.16 -8.62 -11.47
N GLY A 150 17.77 -9.74 -10.94
CA GLY A 150 18.71 -10.74 -10.42
C GLY A 150 18.44 -11.10 -8.96
N GLY A 151 17.46 -10.48 -8.33
CA GLY A 151 16.94 -10.91 -7.04
C GLY A 151 16.18 -12.23 -7.13
N LEU A 152 15.99 -12.90 -6.01
CA LEU A 152 15.18 -14.11 -5.96
C LEU A 152 13.73 -13.79 -6.32
N PHE A 153 13.16 -14.60 -7.20
CA PHE A 153 11.76 -14.51 -7.56
C PHE A 153 10.95 -15.51 -6.73
N TYR A 154 9.95 -15.02 -6.03
CA TYR A 154 9.01 -15.80 -5.24
C TYR A 154 7.69 -15.86 -5.99
N LYS A 155 7.32 -17.05 -6.47
CA LYS A 155 6.09 -17.28 -7.21
C LYS A 155 4.88 -17.15 -6.28
N ARG A 156 3.83 -16.52 -6.75
CA ARG A 156 2.55 -16.49 -6.04
C ARG A 156 1.93 -17.88 -6.03
N ILE A 157 1.51 -18.34 -4.84
CA ILE A 157 0.85 -19.63 -4.64
C ILE A 157 -0.48 -19.45 -3.91
N ASN A 158 -1.31 -20.49 -3.89
CA ASN A 158 -2.50 -20.50 -3.04
C ASN A 158 -2.10 -20.60 -1.57
N CYS A 159 -2.76 -19.79 -0.72
CA CYS A 159 -2.58 -19.90 0.72
C CYS A 159 -3.40 -21.08 1.24
N ASN A 160 -2.72 -22.15 1.63
CA ASN A 160 -3.33 -23.32 2.28
C ASN A 160 -3.49 -23.09 3.77
#